data_96d345d6aeeebe31c0f408dcff5e7dfd
#
_entry.id   96d345d6aeeebe31c0f408dcff5e7dfd
#
_cell.length_a   1.000
_cell.length_b   1.000
_cell.length_c   1.000
_cell.angle_alpha   90.00
_cell.angle_beta   90.00
_cell.angle_gamma   90.00
#
_symmetry.space_group_name_H-M   'P 1'
#
loop_
_entity.id
_entity.type
_entity.pdbx_description
1 polymer ?
#
loop_
_entity_poly.entity_id
_entity_poly.type
_entity_poly.pdbx_seq_one_letter_code
_entity_poly.pdbx_strand_id
1 'polypeptide(L)'
;HFIQEVENGCTFLDDATRSRYLGQAYGMRALYYFMLYRTFGGVPLITKVDILDGKPSADKFYVERATPEATMEFIKADINKSENYFGNNTSFDAYDWSRYATLMLKAEIYMWAAKVSITGFTATGATDLQTAKTALSGIIGHFELMDNFASIFSCDNKKNTEIIFAMPFIEGEASNDGGRFLYQDAVFLGQAYGRNGKVIEKDTLNLKGTGGVFRDEYTEDFWKTFKEGDSRRDATFMEYYMKNDNGTLSEFGCVMKKRIGTINSNDNRIYISDIPV
;
A
#
# COMPACT_ATOMS: atom_id res chain seq x y z
N HIS A 1 3.08 13.47 19.08
CA HIS A 1 3.01 13.14 20.52
C HIS A 1 3.83 11.89 20.83
N PHE A 2 3.50 10.71 20.30
CA PHE A 2 4.23 9.45 20.60
C PHE A 2 5.75 9.60 20.49
N ILE A 3 6.25 10.17 19.38
CA ILE A 3 7.70 10.40 19.21
C ILE A 3 8.26 11.25 20.35
N GLN A 4 7.60 12.36 20.71
CA GLN A 4 8.04 13.26 21.77
C GLN A 4 8.08 12.57 23.14
N GLU A 5 7.04 11.76 23.45
CA GLU A 5 7.00 11.02 24.72
C GLU A 5 8.09 9.96 24.79
N VAL A 6 8.31 9.21 23.71
CA VAL A 6 9.36 8.19 23.69
C VAL A 6 10.77 8.80 23.75
N GLU A 7 10.98 9.97 23.10
CA GLU A 7 12.27 10.68 23.16
C GLU A 7 12.56 11.26 24.55
N ASN A 8 11.55 11.83 25.23
CA ASN A 8 11.78 12.69 26.38
C ASN A 8 11.12 12.22 27.68
N GLY A 9 10.04 11.45 27.60
CA GLY A 9 9.18 11.13 28.76
C GLY A 9 9.24 9.69 29.26
N CYS A 10 9.49 8.71 28.36
CA CYS A 10 9.43 7.29 28.71
C CYS A 10 10.77 6.77 29.26
N THR A 11 11.12 7.16 30.48
CA THR A 11 12.39 6.78 31.12
C THR A 11 12.46 5.30 31.55
N PHE A 12 11.32 4.60 31.54
CA PHE A 12 11.19 3.18 31.88
C PHE A 12 11.52 2.23 30.72
N LEU A 13 11.65 2.75 29.50
CA LEU A 13 12.01 1.95 28.34
C LEU A 13 13.53 1.70 28.30
N ASP A 14 13.91 0.45 28.04
CA ASP A 14 15.28 0.15 27.65
C ASP A 14 15.64 0.75 26.29
N ASP A 15 16.93 0.92 26.01
CA ASP A 15 17.41 1.59 24.81
C ASP A 15 17.04 0.85 23.52
N ALA A 16 16.99 -0.47 23.54
CA ALA A 16 16.63 -1.27 22.37
C ALA A 16 15.14 -1.10 22.01
N THR A 17 14.27 -1.17 23.01
CA THR A 17 12.83 -0.93 22.86
C THR A 17 12.56 0.51 22.42
N ARG A 18 13.23 1.49 23.05
CA ARG A 18 13.13 2.89 22.65
C ARG A 18 13.52 3.11 21.20
N SER A 19 14.68 2.58 20.79
CA SER A 19 15.15 2.68 19.40
C SER A 19 14.20 2.04 18.42
N ARG A 20 13.66 0.86 18.74
CA ARG A 20 12.66 0.20 17.91
C ARG A 20 11.40 1.07 17.71
N TYR A 21 10.82 1.60 18.78
CA TYR A 21 9.64 2.44 18.72
C TYR A 21 9.87 3.75 17.96
N LEU A 22 11.01 4.37 18.15
CA LEU A 22 11.37 5.58 17.41
C LEU A 22 11.61 5.28 15.93
N GLY A 23 12.31 4.19 15.61
CA GLY A 23 12.50 3.73 14.24
C GLY A 23 11.17 3.51 13.53
N GLN A 24 10.23 2.81 14.15
CA GLN A 24 8.89 2.59 13.63
C GLN A 24 8.11 3.90 13.43
N ALA A 25 8.06 4.75 14.45
CA ALA A 25 7.27 5.98 14.42
C ALA A 25 7.79 7.00 13.39
N TYR A 26 9.10 7.17 13.27
CA TYR A 26 9.71 8.02 12.25
C TYR A 26 9.50 7.46 10.85
N GLY A 27 9.63 6.15 10.64
CA GLY A 27 9.40 5.50 9.37
C GLY A 27 7.95 5.65 8.89
N MET A 28 6.99 5.38 9.77
CA MET A 28 5.57 5.55 9.45
C MET A 28 5.21 7.02 9.21
N ARG A 29 5.79 7.97 9.96
CA ARG A 29 5.56 9.38 9.71
C ARG A 29 6.09 9.81 8.35
N ALA A 30 7.28 9.34 7.97
CA ALA A 30 7.82 9.55 6.64
C ALA A 30 6.90 8.98 5.55
N LEU A 31 6.36 7.77 5.72
CA LEU A 31 5.41 7.16 4.79
C LEU A 31 4.18 8.04 4.58
N TYR A 32 3.52 8.46 5.66
CA TYR A 32 2.29 9.26 5.56
C TYR A 32 2.55 10.64 4.94
N TYR A 33 3.64 11.31 5.32
CA TYR A 33 4.00 12.57 4.69
C TYR A 33 4.41 12.40 3.23
N PHE A 34 5.03 11.28 2.86
CA PHE A 34 5.35 10.99 1.47
C PHE A 34 4.09 10.73 0.63
N MET A 35 3.09 10.04 1.17
CA MET A 35 1.77 9.90 0.52
C MET A 35 1.09 11.25 0.31
N LEU A 36 1.09 12.11 1.34
CA LEU A 36 0.56 13.47 1.24
C LEU A 36 1.33 14.31 0.20
N TYR A 37 2.65 14.21 0.21
CA TYR A 37 3.51 14.92 -0.74
C TYR A 37 3.22 14.51 -2.18
N ARG A 38 3.11 13.24 -2.48
CA ARG A 38 2.79 12.75 -3.84
C ARG A 38 1.43 13.24 -4.34
N THR A 39 0.50 13.49 -3.43
CA THR A 39 -0.85 13.93 -3.76
C THR A 39 -0.96 15.45 -3.85
N PHE A 40 -0.33 16.18 -2.92
CA PHE A 40 -0.58 17.60 -2.71
C PHE A 40 0.66 18.49 -2.85
N GLY A 41 1.86 17.94 -3.02
CA GLY A 41 3.12 18.69 -2.96
C GLY A 41 3.43 19.14 -1.54
N GLY A 42 3.64 20.46 -1.33
CA GLY A 42 3.83 21.01 0.01
C GLY A 42 2.60 20.85 0.88
N VAL A 43 2.77 20.53 2.15
CA VAL A 43 1.69 20.33 3.14
C VAL A 43 2.09 20.95 4.49
N PRO A 44 1.13 21.26 5.38
CA PRO A 44 1.46 21.68 6.75
C PRO A 44 2.30 20.62 7.47
N LEU A 45 3.41 21.01 8.09
CA LEU A 45 4.27 20.13 8.87
C LEU A 45 3.91 20.21 10.34
N ILE A 46 3.07 19.27 10.80
CA ILE A 46 2.57 19.23 12.17
C ILE A 46 3.33 18.16 12.94
N THR A 47 4.25 18.59 13.82
CA THR A 47 5.08 17.70 14.63
C THR A 47 4.77 17.75 16.12
N LYS A 48 3.91 18.69 16.55
CA LYS A 48 3.49 18.91 17.93
C LYS A 48 1.99 18.79 18.06
N VAL A 49 1.52 18.38 19.21
CA VAL A 49 0.08 18.30 19.53
C VAL A 49 -0.29 19.49 20.43
N ASP A 50 -0.62 20.61 19.80
CA ASP A 50 -0.93 21.86 20.51
C ASP A 50 -2.28 21.79 21.27
N ILE A 51 -3.13 20.79 20.98
CA ILE A 51 -4.41 20.58 21.68
C ILE A 51 -4.19 20.20 23.17
N LEU A 52 -3.10 19.52 23.47
CA LEU A 52 -2.82 19.03 24.82
C LEU A 52 -2.36 20.14 25.78
N ASP A 53 -1.99 21.31 25.27
CA ASP A 53 -1.58 22.46 26.09
C ASP A 53 -2.74 23.18 26.80
N GLY A 54 -3.95 22.58 26.79
CA GLY A 54 -5.10 23.00 27.61
C GLY A 54 -5.80 24.31 27.21
N LYS A 55 -5.38 24.96 26.14
CA LYS A 55 -6.01 26.17 25.59
C LYS A 55 -6.15 26.08 24.08
N PRO A 56 -7.05 25.22 23.55
CA PRO A 56 -7.29 25.16 22.12
C PRO A 56 -7.93 26.49 21.65
N SER A 57 -7.29 27.15 20.71
CA SER A 57 -7.88 28.26 19.96
C SER A 57 -7.80 27.96 18.47
N ALA A 58 -8.82 28.41 17.72
CA ALA A 58 -8.86 28.16 16.27
C ALA A 58 -7.57 28.61 15.57
N ASP A 59 -7.00 29.73 15.98
CA ASP A 59 -5.78 30.31 15.41
C ASP A 59 -4.55 29.39 15.51
N LYS A 60 -4.50 28.52 16.52
CA LYS A 60 -3.40 27.55 16.70
C LYS A 60 -3.46 26.37 15.71
N PHE A 61 -4.61 26.16 15.09
CA PHE A 61 -4.78 25.06 14.12
C PHE A 61 -4.55 25.48 12.67
N TYR A 62 -4.44 26.79 12.42
CA TYR A 62 -4.10 27.29 11.09
C TYR A 62 -2.58 27.24 10.89
N VAL A 63 -2.10 26.10 10.40
CA VAL A 63 -0.69 25.93 10.02
C VAL A 63 -0.56 26.15 8.53
N GLU A 64 0.29 27.06 8.13
CA GLU A 64 0.59 27.32 6.73
C GLU A 64 1.20 26.09 6.07
N ARG A 65 0.95 25.94 4.77
CA ARG A 65 1.60 24.89 3.98
C ARG A 65 3.09 25.18 3.85
N ALA A 66 3.89 24.19 4.16
CA ALA A 66 5.31 24.22 3.82
C ALA A 66 5.49 24.14 2.30
N THR A 67 6.64 24.60 1.81
CA THR A 67 7.00 24.41 0.40
C THR A 67 7.19 22.92 0.09
N PRO A 68 7.02 22.50 -1.18
CA PRO A 68 7.34 21.14 -1.58
C PRO A 68 8.76 20.72 -1.21
N GLU A 69 9.72 21.64 -1.37
CA GLU A 69 11.12 21.41 -0.98
C GLU A 69 11.23 21.11 0.51
N ALA A 70 10.69 21.98 1.38
CA ALA A 70 10.73 21.80 2.83
C ALA A 70 10.01 20.52 3.28
N THR A 71 8.93 20.15 2.59
CA THR A 71 8.19 18.91 2.86
C THR A 71 9.04 17.68 2.51
N MET A 72 9.72 17.67 1.36
CA MET A 72 10.61 16.57 0.97
C MET A 72 11.81 16.45 1.90
N GLU A 73 12.40 17.56 2.31
CA GLU A 73 13.49 17.60 3.30
C GLU A 73 13.05 16.98 4.63
N PHE A 74 11.85 17.31 5.09
CA PHE A 74 11.28 16.74 6.31
C PHE A 74 11.09 15.22 6.17
N ILE A 75 10.56 14.74 5.05
CA ILE A 75 10.36 13.32 4.77
C ILE A 75 11.71 12.58 4.78
N LYS A 76 12.72 13.13 4.10
CA LYS A 76 14.08 12.58 4.08
C LYS A 76 14.71 12.55 5.48
N ALA A 77 14.51 13.59 6.27
CA ALA A 77 15.01 13.64 7.64
C ALA A 77 14.39 12.53 8.50
N ASP A 78 13.08 12.31 8.39
CA ASP A 78 12.38 11.29 9.15
C ASP A 78 12.81 9.88 8.75
N ILE A 79 12.89 9.58 7.47
CA ILE A 79 13.28 8.23 7.04
C ILE A 79 14.74 7.92 7.38
N ASN A 80 15.63 8.92 7.38
CA ASN A 80 17.00 8.76 7.83
C ASN A 80 17.09 8.55 9.34
N LYS A 81 16.26 9.23 10.15
CA LYS A 81 16.15 8.97 11.59
C LYS A 81 15.66 7.56 11.86
N SER A 82 14.63 7.09 11.12
CA SER A 82 14.15 5.72 11.22
C SER A 82 15.27 4.71 10.99
N GLU A 83 16.04 4.86 9.92
CA GLU A 83 17.19 4.00 9.63
C GLU A 83 18.23 4.03 10.75
N ASN A 84 18.58 5.21 11.26
CA ASN A 84 19.55 5.37 12.33
C ASN A 84 19.10 4.66 13.63
N TYR A 85 17.81 4.76 13.98
CA TYR A 85 17.27 4.09 15.16
C TYR A 85 17.26 2.57 15.02
N PHE A 86 16.96 2.03 13.84
CA PHE A 86 17.08 0.60 13.59
C PHE A 86 18.54 0.11 13.54
N GLY A 87 19.46 0.95 13.09
CA GLY A 87 20.88 0.58 12.96
C GLY A 87 21.06 -0.71 12.15
N ASN A 88 21.67 -1.71 12.76
CA ASN A 88 21.89 -3.03 12.16
C ASN A 88 20.88 -4.08 12.63
N ASN A 89 19.72 -3.69 13.17
CA ASN A 89 18.71 -4.62 13.61
C ASN A 89 18.11 -5.36 12.41
N THR A 90 18.23 -6.68 12.37
CA THR A 90 17.69 -7.57 11.33
C THR A 90 16.44 -8.31 11.76
N SER A 91 15.88 -8.02 12.95
CA SER A 91 14.61 -8.58 13.39
C SER A 91 13.50 -8.18 12.44
N PHE A 92 12.68 -9.15 12.03
CA PHE A 92 11.70 -8.98 10.99
C PHE A 92 10.39 -9.69 11.30
N ASP A 93 9.29 -8.98 11.17
CA ASP A 93 7.94 -9.48 10.94
C ASP A 93 7.28 -8.59 9.88
N ALA A 94 6.60 -9.19 8.91
CA ALA A 94 6.00 -8.45 7.80
C ALA A 94 4.88 -7.47 8.25
N TYR A 95 4.32 -7.64 9.44
CA TYR A 95 3.31 -6.74 9.99
C TYR A 95 3.87 -5.67 10.91
N ASP A 96 5.16 -5.75 11.23
CA ASP A 96 5.86 -4.74 12.00
C ASP A 96 6.73 -3.87 11.09
N TRP A 97 6.68 -2.57 11.31
CA TRP A 97 7.61 -1.69 10.61
C TRP A 97 9.04 -2.00 11.03
N SER A 98 9.82 -2.47 10.10
CA SER A 98 11.18 -2.97 10.30
C SER A 98 12.25 -2.07 9.64
N ARG A 99 13.51 -2.40 9.88
CA ARG A 99 14.63 -1.81 9.13
C ARG A 99 14.45 -1.99 7.62
N TYR A 100 13.96 -3.14 7.17
CA TYR A 100 13.77 -3.42 5.74
C TYR A 100 12.65 -2.58 5.13
N ALA A 101 11.55 -2.38 5.86
CA ALA A 101 10.50 -1.44 5.45
C ALA A 101 11.04 0.00 5.35
N THR A 102 11.85 0.41 6.32
CA THR A 102 12.53 1.72 6.30
C THR A 102 13.43 1.87 5.08
N LEU A 103 14.27 0.89 4.79
CA LEU A 103 15.19 0.93 3.64
C LEU A 103 14.45 0.93 2.30
N MET A 104 13.35 0.15 2.20
CA MET A 104 12.52 0.13 0.99
C MET A 104 11.85 1.48 0.75
N LEU A 105 11.20 2.04 1.77
CA LEU A 105 10.60 3.37 1.67
C LEU A 105 11.66 4.45 1.41
N LYS A 106 12.83 4.36 2.06
CA LYS A 106 13.94 5.28 1.79
C LYS A 106 14.33 5.25 0.33
N ALA A 107 14.48 4.08 -0.26
CA ALA A 107 14.80 3.96 -1.67
C ALA A 107 13.72 4.60 -2.55
N GLU A 108 12.44 4.39 -2.25
CA GLU A 108 11.33 4.99 -3.01
C GLU A 108 11.33 6.52 -2.91
N ILE A 109 11.48 7.08 -1.69
CA ILE A 109 11.56 8.53 -1.46
C ILE A 109 12.71 9.15 -2.26
N TYR A 110 13.88 8.55 -2.19
CA TYR A 110 15.07 9.08 -2.85
C TYR A 110 15.03 8.90 -4.36
N MET A 111 14.47 7.81 -4.89
CA MET A 111 14.20 7.66 -6.32
C MET A 111 13.21 8.70 -6.84
N TRP A 112 12.13 8.94 -6.08
CA TRP A 112 11.16 9.98 -6.40
C TRP A 112 11.82 11.37 -6.44
N ALA A 113 12.51 11.74 -5.38
CA ALA A 113 13.19 13.03 -5.30
C ALA A 113 14.23 13.22 -6.41
N ALA A 114 14.91 12.16 -6.84
CA ALA A 114 15.89 12.19 -7.89
C ALA A 114 15.30 12.40 -9.30
N LYS A 115 14.04 12.01 -9.52
CA LYS A 115 13.45 11.92 -10.88
C LYS A 115 12.28 12.84 -11.12
N VAL A 116 11.55 13.23 -10.09
CA VAL A 116 10.28 13.96 -10.23
C VAL A 116 10.47 15.41 -9.83
N SER A 117 10.27 16.31 -10.77
CA SER A 117 10.17 17.77 -10.52
C SER A 117 8.70 18.17 -10.49
N ILE A 118 8.35 18.99 -9.51
CA ILE A 118 7.03 19.64 -9.41
C ILE A 118 7.24 21.14 -9.17
N THR A 119 6.19 21.94 -9.25
CA THR A 119 6.28 23.36 -8.91
C THR A 119 6.80 23.53 -7.47
N GLY A 120 7.93 24.19 -7.30
CA GLY A 120 8.58 24.38 -5.99
C GLY A 120 9.46 23.23 -5.50
N PHE A 121 9.77 22.25 -6.36
CA PHE A 121 10.79 21.23 -6.11
C PHE A 121 11.44 20.78 -7.42
N THR A 122 12.76 20.83 -7.45
CA THR A 122 13.56 20.36 -8.60
C THR A 122 14.18 18.99 -8.28
N ALA A 123 14.09 18.08 -9.23
CA ALA A 123 14.69 16.74 -9.10
C ALA A 123 16.19 16.82 -8.78
N THR A 124 16.63 16.05 -7.80
CA THR A 124 17.99 16.12 -7.24
C THR A 124 19.02 15.28 -7.99
N GLY A 125 18.59 14.37 -8.86
CA GLY A 125 19.44 13.62 -9.78
C GLY A 125 20.28 12.51 -9.13
N ALA A 126 21.55 12.42 -9.57
CA ALA A 126 22.40 11.24 -9.33
C ALA A 126 22.70 10.96 -7.85
N THR A 127 22.81 11.98 -7.02
CA THR A 127 23.14 11.82 -5.59
C THR A 127 22.06 11.03 -4.85
N ASP A 128 20.80 11.39 -5.07
CA ASP A 128 19.67 10.69 -4.46
C ASP A 128 19.50 9.28 -5.03
N LEU A 129 19.76 9.08 -6.32
CA LEU A 129 19.78 7.73 -6.91
C LEU A 129 20.85 6.83 -6.26
N GLN A 130 22.00 7.37 -5.93
CA GLN A 130 23.04 6.60 -5.24
C GLN A 130 22.59 6.23 -3.82
N THR A 131 21.91 7.13 -3.10
CA THR A 131 21.33 6.87 -1.79
C THR A 131 20.28 5.77 -1.87
N ALA A 132 19.38 5.85 -2.86
CA ALA A 132 18.38 4.80 -3.09
C ALA A 132 19.01 3.44 -3.38
N LYS A 133 20.02 3.40 -4.25
CA LYS A 133 20.77 2.17 -4.54
C LYS A 133 21.41 1.56 -3.29
N THR A 134 22.00 2.38 -2.44
CA THR A 134 22.60 1.93 -1.18
C THR A 134 21.54 1.33 -0.25
N ALA A 135 20.38 1.98 -0.12
CA ALA A 135 19.27 1.46 0.69
C ALA A 135 18.79 0.09 0.17
N LEU A 136 18.57 -0.05 -1.14
CA LEU A 136 18.18 -1.33 -1.76
C LEU A 136 19.23 -2.41 -1.56
N SER A 137 20.51 -2.09 -1.62
CA SER A 137 21.59 -3.04 -1.36
C SER A 137 21.54 -3.63 0.05
N GLY A 138 20.96 -2.92 1.01
CA GLY A 138 20.74 -3.41 2.37
C GLY A 138 19.55 -4.37 2.52
N ILE A 139 18.77 -4.58 1.46
CA ILE A 139 17.61 -5.48 1.44
C ILE A 139 17.90 -6.75 0.64
N ILE A 140 18.70 -6.63 -0.40
CA ILE A 140 19.02 -7.75 -1.31
C ILE A 140 19.62 -8.93 -0.52
N GLY A 141 19.05 -10.12 -0.76
CA GLY A 141 19.47 -11.37 -0.10
C GLY A 141 18.73 -11.67 1.21
N HIS A 142 17.79 -10.80 1.64
CA HIS A 142 16.98 -11.05 2.83
C HIS A 142 15.53 -11.47 2.51
N PHE A 143 15.12 -11.33 1.26
CA PHE A 143 13.80 -11.71 0.77
C PHE A 143 13.95 -12.53 -0.52
N GLU A 144 12.96 -13.36 -0.79
CA GLU A 144 12.94 -14.24 -1.97
C GLU A 144 11.65 -14.03 -2.74
N LEU A 145 11.75 -14.03 -4.07
CA LEU A 145 10.56 -13.98 -4.93
C LEU A 145 9.78 -15.28 -4.83
N MET A 146 8.46 -15.17 -4.86
CA MET A 146 7.57 -16.33 -4.92
C MET A 146 7.57 -16.92 -6.33
N ASP A 147 7.54 -18.24 -6.43
CA ASP A 147 7.49 -18.95 -7.71
C ASP A 147 6.21 -18.64 -8.51
N ASN A 148 5.13 -18.33 -7.82
CA ASN A 148 3.84 -18.02 -8.42
C ASN A 148 3.35 -16.64 -8.02
N PHE A 149 3.18 -15.76 -9.00
CA PHE A 149 2.74 -14.39 -8.79
C PHE A 149 1.37 -14.29 -8.08
N ALA A 150 0.43 -15.19 -8.35
CA ALA A 150 -0.88 -15.17 -7.70
C ALA A 150 -0.78 -15.44 -6.18
N SER A 151 0.17 -16.26 -5.77
CA SER A 151 0.34 -16.64 -4.36
C SER A 151 0.87 -15.51 -3.47
N ILE A 152 1.50 -14.48 -4.06
CA ILE A 152 1.97 -13.29 -3.32
C ILE A 152 0.80 -12.58 -2.63
N PHE A 153 -0.36 -12.55 -3.31
CA PHE A 153 -1.53 -11.78 -2.90
C PHE A 153 -2.67 -12.62 -2.33
N SER A 154 -2.43 -13.91 -2.14
CA SER A 154 -3.42 -14.83 -1.58
C SER A 154 -3.70 -14.51 -0.12
N CYS A 155 -4.98 -14.51 0.26
CA CYS A 155 -5.40 -14.37 1.65
C CYS A 155 -4.87 -15.49 2.56
N ASP A 156 -4.56 -16.66 1.97
CA ASP A 156 -4.04 -17.82 2.71
C ASP A 156 -2.51 -17.81 2.84
N ASN A 157 -1.82 -16.90 2.17
CA ASN A 157 -0.36 -16.86 2.13
C ASN A 157 0.19 -15.47 2.54
N LYS A 158 -0.36 -14.94 3.60
CA LYS A 158 0.11 -13.70 4.22
C LYS A 158 1.51 -13.91 4.80
N LYS A 159 2.31 -12.85 4.87
CA LYS A 159 3.69 -12.90 5.36
C LYS A 159 4.60 -13.87 4.56
N ASN A 160 4.32 -14.05 3.26
CA ASN A 160 5.23 -14.84 2.42
C ASN A 160 6.60 -14.16 2.25
N THR A 161 7.56 -14.87 1.67
CA THR A 161 8.97 -14.46 1.59
C THR A 161 9.22 -13.21 0.73
N GLU A 162 8.26 -12.78 -0.08
CA GLU A 162 8.37 -11.57 -0.91
C GLU A 162 7.86 -10.31 -0.20
N ILE A 163 7.08 -10.45 0.89
CA ILE A 163 6.46 -9.33 1.59
C ILE A 163 7.43 -8.69 2.58
N ILE A 164 7.83 -7.45 2.31
CA ILE A 164 8.71 -6.66 3.19
C ILE A 164 7.91 -5.97 4.31
N PHE A 165 6.76 -5.42 3.97
CA PHE A 165 5.83 -4.84 4.94
C PHE A 165 4.41 -4.89 4.39
N ALA A 166 3.46 -5.22 5.23
CA ALA A 166 2.04 -5.19 4.91
C ALA A 166 1.23 -4.67 6.10
N MET A 167 0.21 -3.87 5.81
CA MET A 167 -0.76 -3.45 6.82
C MET A 167 -1.77 -4.58 7.01
N PRO A 168 -1.81 -5.22 8.20
CA PRO A 168 -2.74 -6.32 8.45
C PRO A 168 -4.17 -5.79 8.61
N PHE A 169 -5.12 -6.57 8.09
CA PHE A 169 -6.53 -6.41 8.37
C PHE A 169 -7.01 -7.68 9.05
N ILE A 170 -7.24 -7.58 10.36
CA ILE A 170 -7.55 -8.71 11.24
C ILE A 170 -9.00 -8.59 11.68
N GLU A 171 -9.71 -9.71 11.66
CA GLU A 171 -11.09 -9.78 12.12
C GLU A 171 -11.22 -9.29 13.56
N GLY A 172 -12.18 -8.40 13.79
CA GLY A 172 -12.41 -7.78 15.11
C GLY A 172 -11.55 -6.54 15.41
N GLU A 173 -10.54 -6.24 14.57
CA GLU A 173 -9.71 -5.05 14.73
C GLU A 173 -9.99 -3.99 13.65
N ALA A 174 -9.83 -4.36 12.38
CA ALA A 174 -10.05 -3.46 11.26
C ALA A 174 -10.52 -4.22 10.02
N SER A 175 -11.40 -3.60 9.24
CA SER A 175 -11.84 -4.09 7.93
C SER A 175 -11.30 -3.19 6.82
N ASN A 176 -10.96 -3.80 5.69
CA ASN A 176 -10.62 -3.09 4.48
C ASN A 176 -11.81 -3.11 3.52
N ASP A 177 -12.53 -2.00 3.44
CA ASP A 177 -13.69 -1.86 2.56
C ASP A 177 -13.34 -1.62 1.07
N GLY A 178 -12.05 -1.53 0.73
CA GLY A 178 -11.60 -1.24 -0.65
C GLY A 178 -12.09 -2.28 -1.67
N GLY A 179 -12.28 -3.55 -1.27
CA GLY A 179 -12.79 -4.60 -2.14
C GLY A 179 -14.19 -4.35 -2.66
N ARG A 180 -15.01 -3.62 -1.93
CA ARG A 180 -16.37 -3.24 -2.33
C ARG A 180 -16.43 -2.39 -3.60
N PHE A 181 -15.31 -1.77 -3.96
CA PHE A 181 -15.19 -0.94 -5.15
C PHE A 181 -14.49 -1.64 -6.31
N LEU A 182 -13.90 -2.80 -6.05
CA LEU A 182 -13.13 -3.56 -7.03
C LEU A 182 -13.91 -4.71 -7.65
N TYR A 183 -14.84 -5.30 -6.88
CA TYR A 183 -15.60 -6.47 -7.29
C TYR A 183 -17.02 -6.45 -6.74
N GLN A 184 -17.97 -6.84 -7.59
CA GLN A 184 -19.37 -7.02 -7.24
C GLN A 184 -19.91 -8.29 -7.90
N ASP A 185 -20.16 -9.33 -7.12
CA ASP A 185 -20.63 -10.63 -7.62
C ASP A 185 -21.99 -10.57 -8.31
N ALA A 186 -22.92 -9.75 -7.81
CA ALA A 186 -24.26 -9.60 -8.37
C ALA A 186 -24.28 -9.14 -9.84
N VAL A 187 -23.22 -8.47 -10.31
CA VAL A 187 -23.08 -8.07 -11.71
C VAL A 187 -22.71 -9.25 -12.59
N PHE A 188 -22.04 -10.26 -12.06
CA PHE A 188 -21.52 -11.38 -12.85
C PHE A 188 -22.43 -12.60 -12.85
N LEU A 189 -23.09 -12.87 -11.72
CA LEU A 189 -23.89 -14.08 -11.58
C LEU A 189 -25.13 -14.07 -12.49
N GLY A 190 -25.12 -14.96 -13.47
CA GLY A 190 -26.23 -15.14 -14.39
C GLY A 190 -26.39 -14.09 -15.50
N GLN A 191 -25.56 -13.03 -15.49
CA GLN A 191 -25.65 -11.94 -16.46
C GLN A 191 -24.40 -11.77 -17.32
N ALA A 192 -23.24 -12.18 -16.81
CA ALA A 192 -21.97 -12.10 -17.50
C ALA A 192 -21.56 -13.45 -18.09
N TYR A 193 -20.75 -13.40 -19.14
CA TYR A 193 -20.27 -14.54 -19.90
C TYR A 193 -18.75 -14.56 -19.89
N GLY A 194 -18.18 -15.74 -19.83
CA GLY A 194 -16.75 -15.92 -20.09
C GLY A 194 -16.44 -15.83 -21.58
N ARG A 195 -15.16 -15.75 -21.93
CA ARG A 195 -14.67 -15.76 -23.33
C ARG A 195 -15.17 -16.96 -24.15
N ASN A 196 -15.45 -18.08 -23.49
CA ASN A 196 -15.99 -19.29 -24.10
C ASN A 196 -17.49 -19.22 -24.39
N GLY A 197 -18.13 -18.07 -24.19
CA GLY A 197 -19.57 -17.85 -24.40
C GLY A 197 -20.49 -18.52 -23.38
N LYS A 198 -19.94 -19.08 -22.29
CA LYS A 198 -20.72 -19.68 -21.22
C LYS A 198 -21.00 -18.65 -20.12
N VAL A 199 -22.23 -18.70 -19.58
CA VAL A 199 -22.66 -17.87 -18.48
C VAL A 199 -21.76 -18.15 -17.27
N ILE A 200 -21.38 -17.09 -16.56
CA ILE A 200 -20.74 -17.17 -15.25
C ILE A 200 -21.84 -17.43 -14.22
N GLU A 201 -22.09 -18.71 -13.93
CA GLU A 201 -23.18 -19.14 -13.02
C GLU A 201 -22.76 -19.21 -11.56
N LYS A 202 -21.46 -19.20 -11.30
CA LYS A 202 -20.91 -19.36 -9.97
C LYS A 202 -20.10 -18.13 -9.58
N ASP A 203 -20.15 -17.82 -8.31
CA ASP A 203 -19.22 -16.89 -7.70
C ASP A 203 -17.78 -17.41 -7.87
N THR A 204 -17.11 -16.93 -8.92
CA THR A 204 -15.78 -17.40 -9.34
C THR A 204 -14.68 -17.06 -8.33
N LEU A 205 -14.92 -16.07 -7.47
CA LEU A 205 -13.99 -15.64 -6.44
C LEU A 205 -14.41 -16.09 -5.04
N ASN A 206 -15.52 -16.84 -4.94
CA ASN A 206 -16.09 -17.32 -3.68
C ASN A 206 -16.44 -16.20 -2.69
N LEU A 207 -17.01 -15.11 -3.19
CA LEU A 207 -17.32 -13.88 -2.43
C LEU A 207 -18.83 -13.72 -2.20
N LYS A 208 -19.50 -14.74 -1.73
CA LYS A 208 -20.94 -14.81 -1.58
C LYS A 208 -21.56 -13.56 -0.96
N GLY A 209 -22.52 -12.97 -1.66
CA GLY A 209 -23.39 -11.92 -1.14
C GLY A 209 -22.69 -10.57 -0.89
N THR A 210 -21.54 -10.36 -1.48
CA THR A 210 -20.84 -9.08 -1.36
C THR A 210 -21.51 -8.02 -2.20
N GLY A 211 -22.33 -7.20 -1.59
CA GLY A 211 -22.81 -5.97 -2.23
C GLY A 211 -21.66 -5.01 -2.43
N GLY A 212 -21.51 -4.47 -3.62
CA GLY A 212 -20.51 -3.46 -3.95
C GLY A 212 -20.96 -2.60 -5.12
N VAL A 213 -20.21 -1.57 -5.42
CA VAL A 213 -20.44 -0.71 -6.58
C VAL A 213 -19.16 -0.69 -7.38
N PHE A 214 -19.21 -1.15 -8.63
CA PHE A 214 -18.11 -0.92 -9.55
C PHE A 214 -17.90 0.58 -9.73
N ARG A 215 -16.70 1.00 -9.49
CA ARG A 215 -16.28 2.37 -9.79
C ARG A 215 -15.23 2.43 -10.89
N ASP A 216 -14.47 1.34 -11.04
CA ASP A 216 -13.35 1.31 -11.95
C ASP A 216 -13.37 0.02 -12.78
N GLU A 217 -13.30 0.15 -14.09
CA GLU A 217 -13.09 -0.92 -15.04
C GLU A 217 -11.80 -0.67 -15.82
N TYR A 218 -11.14 -1.74 -16.22
CA TYR A 218 -9.94 -1.66 -17.04
C TYR A 218 -10.30 -1.84 -18.50
N THR A 219 -9.73 -1.01 -19.37
CA THR A 219 -9.96 -1.09 -20.81
C THR A 219 -9.33 -2.35 -21.39
N GLU A 220 -9.90 -2.84 -22.50
CA GLU A 220 -9.33 -3.97 -23.24
C GLU A 220 -7.90 -3.68 -23.72
N ASP A 221 -7.62 -2.43 -24.12
CA ASP A 221 -6.28 -2.02 -24.55
C ASP A 221 -5.26 -2.13 -23.42
N PHE A 222 -5.62 -1.72 -22.20
CA PHE A 222 -4.76 -1.92 -21.04
C PHE A 222 -4.54 -3.41 -20.75
N TRP A 223 -5.61 -4.22 -20.78
CA TRP A 223 -5.52 -5.67 -20.58
C TRP A 223 -4.62 -6.34 -21.62
N LYS A 224 -4.69 -5.91 -22.89
CA LYS A 224 -3.83 -6.40 -24.00
C LYS A 224 -2.36 -6.01 -23.86
N THR A 225 -1.99 -5.07 -22.98
CA THR A 225 -0.58 -4.78 -22.70
C THR A 225 0.14 -5.97 -22.07
N PHE A 226 -0.60 -6.86 -21.40
CA PHE A 226 -0.09 -8.13 -20.91
C PHE A 226 -0.07 -9.15 -22.04
N LYS A 227 1.10 -9.72 -22.31
CA LYS A 227 1.26 -10.74 -23.35
C LYS A 227 0.46 -12.01 -23.00
N GLU A 228 0.08 -12.75 -24.01
CA GLU A 228 -0.52 -14.07 -23.83
C GLU A 228 0.46 -14.98 -23.04
N GLY A 229 -0.05 -15.69 -22.03
CA GLY A 229 0.75 -16.49 -21.11
C GLY A 229 1.44 -15.73 -19.97
N ASP A 230 1.28 -14.40 -19.87
CA ASP A 230 1.74 -13.66 -18.71
C ASP A 230 0.86 -13.99 -17.49
N SER A 231 1.41 -14.74 -16.55
CA SER A 231 0.70 -15.18 -15.34
C SER A 231 0.21 -14.01 -14.46
N ARG A 232 0.82 -12.82 -14.58
CA ARG A 232 0.40 -11.62 -13.86
C ARG A 232 -0.95 -11.12 -14.33
N ARG A 233 -1.25 -11.25 -15.64
CA ARG A 233 -2.55 -10.87 -16.20
C ARG A 233 -3.67 -11.68 -15.57
N ASP A 234 -3.55 -13.00 -15.61
CA ASP A 234 -4.61 -13.90 -15.15
C ASP A 234 -4.73 -13.93 -13.62
N ALA A 235 -3.66 -13.61 -12.90
CA ALA A 235 -3.69 -13.44 -11.46
C ALA A 235 -4.30 -12.10 -11.01
N THR A 236 -4.17 -11.05 -11.84
CA THR A 236 -4.65 -9.70 -11.48
C THR A 236 -6.08 -9.45 -11.90
N PHE A 237 -6.47 -9.95 -13.08
CA PHE A 237 -7.72 -9.57 -13.73
C PHE A 237 -8.66 -10.74 -13.95
N MET A 238 -9.94 -10.44 -13.90
CA MET A 238 -11.01 -11.30 -14.39
C MET A 238 -11.69 -10.61 -15.56
N GLU A 239 -11.69 -11.25 -16.72
CA GLU A 239 -12.42 -10.77 -17.88
C GLU A 239 -13.85 -11.29 -17.86
N TYR A 240 -14.78 -10.50 -18.37
CA TYR A 240 -16.15 -10.88 -18.57
C TYR A 240 -16.76 -10.21 -19.82
N TYR A 241 -17.87 -10.74 -20.30
CA TYR A 241 -18.59 -10.24 -21.45
C TYR A 241 -20.08 -10.13 -21.12
N MET A 242 -20.75 -9.16 -21.71
CA MET A 242 -22.20 -9.06 -21.65
C MET A 242 -22.80 -9.65 -22.96
N LYS A 243 -24.05 -10.07 -22.94
CA LYS A 243 -24.73 -10.58 -24.12
C LYS A 243 -25.64 -9.52 -24.68
N ASN A 244 -25.50 -9.25 -25.99
CA ASN A 244 -26.39 -8.38 -26.73
C ASN A 244 -27.75 -9.02 -26.98
N ASP A 245 -28.76 -8.23 -27.33
CA ASP A 245 -30.10 -8.70 -27.69
C ASP A 245 -30.09 -9.68 -28.89
N ASN A 246 -29.12 -9.56 -29.77
CA ASN A 246 -28.93 -10.47 -30.90
C ASN A 246 -28.19 -11.77 -30.55
N GLY A 247 -27.83 -11.96 -29.29
CA GLY A 247 -27.15 -13.15 -28.78
C GLY A 247 -25.64 -13.16 -28.95
N THR A 248 -25.02 -12.10 -29.50
CA THR A 248 -23.55 -11.98 -29.59
C THR A 248 -22.98 -11.46 -28.27
N LEU A 249 -21.72 -11.81 -27.97
CA LEU A 249 -20.99 -11.19 -26.87
C LEU A 249 -20.56 -9.78 -27.30
N SER A 250 -20.85 -8.78 -26.46
CA SER A 250 -20.75 -7.39 -26.89
C SER A 250 -19.48 -6.71 -26.43
N GLU A 251 -19.34 -6.56 -25.17
CA GLU A 251 -18.31 -5.71 -24.62
C GLU A 251 -17.37 -6.49 -23.72
N PHE A 252 -16.10 -6.18 -23.87
CA PHE A 252 -15.08 -6.63 -22.95
C PHE A 252 -15.21 -5.84 -21.65
N GLY A 253 -15.38 -6.55 -20.54
CA GLY A 253 -15.24 -6.01 -19.20
C GLY A 253 -14.06 -6.64 -18.51
N CYS A 254 -13.38 -5.89 -17.67
CA CYS A 254 -12.22 -6.36 -16.93
C CYS A 254 -12.18 -5.74 -15.54
N VAL A 255 -12.19 -6.59 -14.53
CA VAL A 255 -12.12 -6.19 -13.15
C VAL A 255 -10.91 -6.78 -12.46
N MET A 256 -10.39 -6.07 -11.47
CA MET A 256 -9.29 -6.55 -10.68
C MET A 256 -9.78 -7.53 -9.61
N LYS A 257 -9.21 -8.73 -9.61
CA LYS A 257 -9.44 -9.77 -8.58
C LYS A 257 -8.26 -9.96 -7.63
N LYS A 258 -7.13 -9.38 -7.95
CA LYS A 258 -5.92 -9.46 -7.15
C LYS A 258 -6.19 -8.96 -5.73
N ARG A 259 -5.73 -9.70 -4.73
CA ARG A 259 -5.92 -9.41 -3.31
C ARG A 259 -7.35 -9.59 -2.80
N ILE A 260 -8.26 -10.15 -3.58
CA ILE A 260 -9.63 -10.40 -3.16
C ILE A 260 -9.79 -11.90 -2.90
N GLY A 261 -10.43 -12.24 -1.79
CA GLY A 261 -10.69 -13.62 -1.42
C GLY A 261 -11.50 -13.73 -0.13
N THR A 262 -11.75 -14.95 0.30
CA THR A 262 -12.36 -15.26 1.59
C THR A 262 -11.39 -16.12 2.41
N ILE A 263 -11.35 -15.93 3.72
CA ILE A 263 -10.47 -16.73 4.59
C ILE A 263 -11.01 -18.14 4.76
N ASN A 264 -12.34 -18.31 4.70
CA ASN A 264 -12.98 -19.62 4.76
C ASN A 264 -14.30 -19.63 3.98
N SER A 265 -14.75 -20.83 3.59
CA SER A 265 -15.96 -21.02 2.77
C SER A 265 -17.28 -20.65 3.47
N ASN A 266 -17.27 -20.46 4.78
CA ASN A 266 -18.44 -20.11 5.57
C ASN A 266 -18.55 -18.62 5.87
N ASP A 267 -17.50 -17.86 5.55
CA ASP A 267 -17.47 -16.42 5.76
C ASP A 267 -17.86 -15.70 4.46
N ASN A 268 -18.95 -14.95 4.52
CA ASN A 268 -19.45 -14.18 3.38
C ASN A 268 -18.78 -12.82 3.22
N ARG A 269 -17.77 -12.50 4.04
CA ARG A 269 -17.07 -11.23 3.96
C ARG A 269 -15.99 -11.27 2.91
N ILE A 270 -15.87 -10.19 2.15
CA ILE A 270 -14.71 -9.96 1.29
C ILE A 270 -13.51 -9.67 2.17
N TYR A 271 -12.51 -10.53 2.08
CA TYR A 271 -11.19 -10.21 2.57
C TYR A 271 -10.36 -9.67 1.42
N ILE A 272 -9.84 -8.47 1.62
CA ILE A 272 -8.72 -8.01 0.84
C ILE A 272 -7.50 -8.48 1.59
N SER A 273 -6.59 -9.14 0.89
CA SER A 273 -5.31 -9.49 1.48
C SER A 273 -4.62 -8.22 1.97
N ASP A 274 -3.77 -8.38 2.96
CA ASP A 274 -2.97 -7.29 3.51
C ASP A 274 -2.32 -6.49 2.38
N ILE A 275 -2.23 -5.17 2.56
CA ILE A 275 -1.67 -4.29 1.55
C ILE A 275 -0.15 -4.29 1.72
N PRO A 276 0.63 -4.90 0.81
CA PRO A 276 2.08 -4.73 0.77
C PRO A 276 2.38 -3.27 0.44
N VAL A 277 3.24 -2.67 1.21
CA VAL A 277 3.68 -1.27 1.06
C VAL A 277 5.10 -1.26 0.50
#